data_da246d9ebe6fbe8ddab85d970d82f43d
#
_entry.id   da246d9ebe6fbe8ddab85d970d82f43d
#
_cell.length_a   1.000
_cell.length_b   1.000
_cell.length_c   1.000
_cell.angle_alpha   90.00
_cell.angle_beta   90.00
_cell.angle_gamma   90.00
#
_symmetry.space_group_name_H-M   'P 1'
#
loop_
_entity.id
_entity.type
_entity.pdbx_description
1 polymer ?
#
loop_
_entity_poly.entity_id
_entity_poly.type
_entity_poly.pdbx_seq_one_letter_code
_entity_poly.pdbx_strand_id
1 'polypeptide(L)'
;MRQPISLPDLSKFAAVLFDLDGVLTPTAEVHMRAWEALFTPFLRDRPGAAPYTVKDYYDHIDGKQRFEGVAQLLHSRGLSLPFGAPDDAPSAATICGLGNRKNLEFQRILAEEGVAAYPGSLALLDALAAHGTSVAVVSSSRNAANVLAAADLTDRFRVVVDGVKAAAEGLASKPEPATYLAAAHLLGADPAKTVVIEDAIAGVAAGRAGGFGLVVGVDRGAGANALSLAGADVVVADLAPLAAAV
;
A
#
# COMPACT_ATOMS: atom_id res chain seq x y z
N MET A 1 0.66 -15.36 -30.45
CA MET A 1 0.44 -16.12 -29.20
C MET A 1 1.47 -15.60 -28.19
N ARG A 2 1.03 -14.98 -27.07
CA ARG A 2 1.94 -14.63 -25.99
C ARG A 2 2.35 -15.94 -25.30
N GLN A 3 3.64 -16.15 -25.07
CA GLN A 3 4.11 -17.28 -24.26
C GLN A 3 3.47 -17.14 -22.86
N PRO A 4 3.04 -18.25 -22.23
CA PRO A 4 2.57 -18.19 -20.85
C PRO A 4 3.71 -17.62 -19.99
N ILE A 5 3.40 -16.58 -19.21
CA ILE A 5 4.32 -16.03 -18.22
C ILE A 5 4.60 -17.17 -17.24
N SER A 6 5.84 -17.65 -17.20
CA SER A 6 6.24 -18.61 -16.17
C SER A 6 6.20 -17.90 -14.83
N LEU A 7 5.32 -18.34 -13.93
CA LEU A 7 5.25 -17.80 -12.58
C LEU A 7 6.54 -18.16 -11.83
N PRO A 8 7.03 -17.27 -10.98
CA PRO A 8 8.21 -17.53 -10.16
C PRO A 8 7.91 -18.59 -9.09
N ASP A 9 8.87 -19.45 -8.84
CA ASP A 9 8.83 -20.47 -7.78
C ASP A 9 9.11 -19.76 -6.43
N LEU A 10 8.06 -19.56 -5.63
CA LEU A 10 8.14 -18.86 -4.35
C LEU A 10 8.75 -19.72 -3.24
N SER A 11 8.81 -21.05 -3.38
CA SER A 11 9.42 -21.95 -2.40
C SER A 11 10.93 -21.70 -2.18
N LYS A 12 11.58 -20.98 -3.09
CA LYS A 12 13.00 -20.62 -3.04
C LYS A 12 13.30 -19.43 -2.13
N PHE A 13 12.27 -18.71 -1.69
CA PHE A 13 12.41 -17.49 -0.89
C PHE A 13 12.19 -17.76 0.60
N ALA A 14 12.95 -17.08 1.44
CA ALA A 14 12.88 -17.21 2.88
C ALA A 14 11.67 -16.46 3.50
N ALA A 15 11.24 -15.40 2.84
CA ALA A 15 10.14 -14.56 3.32
C ALA A 15 9.36 -13.90 2.17
N VAL A 16 8.11 -13.54 2.46
CA VAL A 16 7.24 -12.77 1.56
C VAL A 16 6.68 -11.58 2.34
N LEU A 17 6.90 -10.38 1.84
CA LEU A 17 6.40 -9.12 2.39
C LEU A 17 5.22 -8.65 1.53
N PHE A 18 4.08 -8.49 2.16
CA PHE A 18 2.84 -8.06 1.50
C PHE A 18 2.56 -6.60 1.80
N ASP A 19 2.25 -5.80 0.79
CA ASP A 19 1.42 -4.64 1.04
C ASP A 19 0.02 -5.07 1.49
N LEU A 20 -0.74 -4.17 2.06
CA LEU A 20 -2.07 -4.45 2.59
C LEU A 20 -3.18 -4.04 1.62
N ASP A 21 -3.20 -2.75 1.28
CA ASP A 21 -4.28 -2.10 0.56
C ASP A 21 -4.16 -2.41 -0.95
N GLY A 22 -5.08 -3.18 -1.52
CA GLY A 22 -5.00 -3.64 -2.92
C GLY A 22 -4.27 -4.97 -3.10
N VAL A 23 -3.50 -5.42 -2.11
CA VAL A 23 -2.79 -6.71 -2.14
C VAL A 23 -3.51 -7.76 -1.30
N LEU A 24 -3.65 -7.53 0.00
CA LEU A 24 -4.34 -8.46 0.91
C LEU A 24 -5.84 -8.18 0.95
N THR A 25 -6.23 -6.91 0.89
CA THR A 25 -7.61 -6.44 1.03
C THR A 25 -7.98 -5.42 -0.04
N PRO A 26 -9.28 -5.29 -0.44
CA PRO A 26 -9.74 -4.29 -1.41
C PRO A 26 -9.84 -2.87 -0.82
N THR A 27 -9.08 -2.56 0.22
CA THR A 27 -9.13 -1.26 0.91
C THR A 27 -8.49 -0.13 0.12
N ALA A 28 -7.75 -0.41 -0.97
CA ALA A 28 -7.34 0.62 -1.93
C ALA A 28 -8.55 1.40 -2.47
N GLU A 29 -9.66 0.73 -2.80
CA GLU A 29 -10.90 1.37 -3.23
C GLU A 29 -11.53 2.23 -2.12
N VAL A 30 -11.49 1.76 -0.88
CA VAL A 30 -11.95 2.54 0.29
C VAL A 30 -11.08 3.79 0.47
N HIS A 31 -9.76 3.66 0.30
CA HIS A 31 -8.85 4.81 0.30
C HIS A 31 -9.18 5.80 -0.81
N MET A 32 -9.41 5.33 -2.05
CA MET A 32 -9.77 6.17 -3.20
C MET A 32 -11.04 6.98 -2.92
N ARG A 33 -12.10 6.33 -2.44
CA ARG A 33 -13.38 6.98 -2.09
C ARG A 33 -13.22 8.02 -0.99
N ALA A 34 -12.44 7.73 0.05
CA ALA A 34 -12.17 8.67 1.13
C ALA A 34 -11.36 9.89 0.67
N TRP A 35 -10.42 9.71 -0.27
CA TRP A 35 -9.68 10.81 -0.89
C TRP A 35 -10.55 11.67 -1.81
N GLU A 36 -11.42 11.05 -2.60
CA GLU A 36 -12.38 11.74 -3.45
C GLU A 36 -13.35 12.58 -2.61
N ALA A 37 -13.89 12.01 -1.52
CA ALA A 37 -14.76 12.73 -0.59
C ALA A 37 -14.09 13.93 0.07
N LEU A 38 -12.77 13.87 0.31
CA LEU A 38 -12.00 15.01 0.78
C LEU A 38 -11.75 16.04 -0.30
N PHE A 39 -11.11 15.62 -1.42
CA PHE A 39 -10.53 16.57 -2.36
C PHE A 39 -11.53 17.17 -3.35
N THR A 40 -12.61 16.46 -3.67
CA THR A 40 -13.63 17.01 -4.59
C THR A 40 -14.23 18.32 -4.06
N PRO A 41 -14.79 18.39 -2.85
CA PRO A 41 -15.29 19.67 -2.32
C PRO A 41 -14.15 20.65 -2.02
N PHE A 42 -13.00 20.18 -1.53
CA PHE A 42 -11.88 21.03 -1.18
C PHE A 42 -11.33 21.81 -2.38
N LEU A 43 -11.18 21.16 -3.53
CA LEU A 43 -10.66 21.81 -4.77
C LEU A 43 -11.73 22.65 -5.48
N ARG A 44 -13.00 22.19 -5.45
CA ARG A 44 -14.12 22.97 -6.01
C ARG A 44 -14.22 24.39 -5.40
N ASP A 45 -13.93 24.50 -4.11
CA ASP A 45 -13.99 25.76 -3.38
C ASP A 45 -12.74 26.64 -3.56
N ARG A 46 -11.84 26.29 -4.54
CA ARG A 46 -10.60 27.02 -4.85
C ARG A 46 -10.56 27.44 -6.31
N PRO A 47 -10.81 28.73 -6.60
CA PRO A 47 -10.81 29.24 -7.97
C PRO A 47 -9.49 28.93 -8.69
N GLY A 48 -9.59 28.37 -9.89
CA GLY A 48 -8.43 28.03 -10.72
C GLY A 48 -7.77 26.68 -10.45
N ALA A 49 -8.13 25.99 -9.37
CA ALA A 49 -7.64 24.63 -9.12
C ALA A 49 -8.35 23.62 -10.04
N ALA A 50 -7.59 22.74 -10.70
CA ALA A 50 -8.17 21.64 -11.45
C ALA A 50 -8.90 20.68 -10.51
N PRO A 51 -10.05 20.08 -10.91
CA PRO A 51 -10.81 19.16 -10.08
C PRO A 51 -9.99 17.89 -9.77
N TYR A 52 -10.39 17.21 -8.69
CA TYR A 52 -9.84 15.88 -8.34
C TYR A 52 -10.32 14.83 -9.34
N THR A 53 -9.42 13.92 -9.71
CA THR A 53 -9.69 12.79 -10.60
C THR A 53 -9.08 11.51 -10.04
N VAL A 54 -9.53 10.36 -10.53
CA VAL A 54 -8.94 9.05 -10.17
C VAL A 54 -7.44 8.99 -10.53
N LYS A 55 -7.03 9.68 -11.60
CA LYS A 55 -5.61 9.75 -11.98
C LYS A 55 -4.75 10.41 -10.89
N ASP A 56 -5.28 11.37 -10.17
CA ASP A 56 -4.57 12.05 -9.08
C ASP A 56 -4.24 11.08 -7.93
N TYR A 57 -5.09 10.08 -7.69
CA TYR A 57 -4.81 9.06 -6.71
C TYR A 57 -3.52 8.31 -7.07
N TYR A 58 -3.45 7.76 -8.27
CA TYR A 58 -2.28 7.00 -8.72
C TYR A 58 -1.00 7.85 -8.85
N ASP A 59 -1.12 9.09 -9.31
CA ASP A 59 0.05 9.95 -9.55
C ASP A 59 0.65 10.53 -8.26
N HIS A 60 -0.19 10.82 -7.26
CA HIS A 60 0.22 11.67 -6.13
C HIS A 60 0.03 11.05 -4.76
N ILE A 61 -0.83 10.03 -4.61
CA ILE A 61 -1.28 9.56 -3.30
C ILE A 61 -0.92 8.09 -3.05
N ASP A 62 -1.12 7.24 -4.05
CA ASP A 62 -1.05 5.79 -3.94
C ASP A 62 0.31 5.31 -3.42
N GLY A 63 0.28 4.38 -2.46
CA GLY A 63 1.47 3.84 -1.82
C GLY A 63 2.17 4.77 -0.81
N LYS A 64 1.76 6.04 -0.67
CA LYS A 64 2.42 7.04 0.19
C LYS A 64 1.79 7.18 1.56
N GLN A 65 2.54 7.75 2.50
CA GLN A 65 2.00 8.13 3.79
C GLN A 65 0.96 9.25 3.63
N ARG A 66 -0.07 9.24 4.48
CA ARG A 66 -1.25 10.11 4.40
C ARG A 66 -0.92 11.59 4.20
N PHE A 67 -0.06 12.14 5.03
CA PHE A 67 0.26 13.57 4.99
C PHE A 67 1.10 13.95 3.77
N GLU A 68 1.94 13.02 3.32
CA GLU A 68 2.70 13.19 2.09
C GLU A 68 1.78 13.19 0.87
N GLY A 69 0.80 12.28 0.78
CA GLY A 69 -0.21 12.27 -0.26
C GLY A 69 -0.99 13.60 -0.33
N VAL A 70 -1.38 14.16 0.83
CA VAL A 70 -2.01 15.50 0.87
C VAL A 70 -1.06 16.55 0.32
N ALA A 71 0.19 16.58 0.78
CA ALA A 71 1.17 17.58 0.35
C ALA A 71 1.44 17.51 -1.16
N GLN A 72 1.61 16.32 -1.71
CA GLN A 72 1.90 16.14 -3.13
C GLN A 72 0.72 16.52 -4.02
N LEU A 73 -0.51 16.15 -3.63
CA LEU A 73 -1.69 16.57 -4.38
C LEU A 73 -1.85 18.10 -4.36
N LEU A 74 -1.70 18.75 -3.21
CA LEU A 74 -1.76 20.22 -3.13
C LEU A 74 -0.69 20.87 -3.99
N HIS A 75 0.54 20.36 -3.92
CA HIS A 75 1.66 20.86 -4.75
C HIS A 75 1.36 20.75 -6.24
N SER A 76 0.75 19.64 -6.70
CA SER A 76 0.36 19.45 -8.11
C SER A 76 -0.68 20.48 -8.60
N ARG A 77 -1.36 21.17 -7.68
CA ARG A 77 -2.34 22.23 -7.94
C ARG A 77 -1.77 23.64 -7.68
N GLY A 78 -0.47 23.76 -7.38
CA GLY A 78 0.13 25.04 -6.99
C GLY A 78 -0.41 25.57 -5.65
N LEU A 79 -1.00 24.70 -4.84
CA LEU A 79 -1.54 25.02 -3.52
C LEU A 79 -0.53 24.64 -2.44
N SER A 80 -0.48 25.44 -1.35
CA SER A 80 0.29 25.12 -0.17
C SER A 80 -0.53 25.39 1.08
N LEU A 81 -0.33 24.56 2.09
CA LEU A 81 -0.84 24.75 3.45
C LEU A 81 0.29 24.53 4.45
N PRO A 82 0.21 25.10 5.65
CA PRO A 82 1.09 24.70 6.75
C PRO A 82 1.02 23.19 6.96
N PHE A 83 2.14 22.57 7.32
CA PHE A 83 2.15 21.14 7.59
C PHE A 83 1.22 20.76 8.75
N GLY A 84 1.27 21.56 9.83
CA GLY A 84 0.52 21.31 11.05
C GLY A 84 1.14 20.26 11.94
N ALA A 85 0.38 19.82 12.94
CA ALA A 85 0.76 18.74 13.85
C ALA A 85 -0.03 17.45 13.50
N PRO A 86 0.54 16.25 13.71
CA PRO A 86 -0.12 14.97 13.37
C PRO A 86 -1.48 14.76 14.03
N ASP A 87 -1.74 15.45 15.15
CA ASP A 87 -2.98 15.45 15.93
C ASP A 87 -3.90 16.64 15.65
N ASP A 88 -3.62 17.45 14.62
CA ASP A 88 -4.50 18.55 14.22
C ASP A 88 -5.94 18.07 14.02
N ALA A 89 -6.88 18.90 14.50
CA ALA A 89 -8.30 18.64 14.30
C ALA A 89 -8.61 18.50 12.78
N PRO A 90 -9.55 17.62 12.39
CA PRO A 90 -9.96 17.45 10.99
C PRO A 90 -10.48 18.73 10.32
N SER A 91 -10.87 19.74 11.11
CA SER A 91 -11.29 21.06 10.63
C SER A 91 -10.12 22.02 10.40
N ALA A 92 -8.91 21.71 10.85
CA ALA A 92 -7.75 22.57 10.69
C ALA A 92 -7.35 22.72 9.21
N ALA A 93 -6.97 23.95 8.83
CA ALA A 93 -6.51 24.28 7.49
C ALA A 93 -5.01 23.98 7.33
N THR A 94 -4.61 22.72 7.61
CA THR A 94 -3.25 22.22 7.52
C THR A 94 -3.21 20.91 6.72
N ILE A 95 -2.03 20.48 6.28
CA ILE A 95 -1.84 19.19 5.64
C ILE A 95 -2.29 18.05 6.58
N CYS A 96 -1.91 18.12 7.86
CA CYS A 96 -2.30 17.12 8.85
C CYS A 96 -3.82 17.14 9.11
N GLY A 97 -4.46 18.30 9.22
CA GLY A 97 -5.90 18.43 9.39
C GLY A 97 -6.68 17.83 8.23
N LEU A 98 -6.27 18.10 6.97
CA LEU A 98 -6.88 17.49 5.79
C LEU A 98 -6.69 15.96 5.79
N GLY A 99 -5.50 15.48 6.09
CA GLY A 99 -5.23 14.04 6.20
C GLY A 99 -6.07 13.36 7.28
N ASN A 100 -6.28 14.03 8.42
CA ASN A 100 -7.13 13.53 9.51
C ASN A 100 -8.61 13.53 9.12
N ARG A 101 -9.08 14.52 8.36
CA ARG A 101 -10.44 14.54 7.79
C ARG A 101 -10.67 13.35 6.86
N LYS A 102 -9.73 13.09 5.94
CA LYS A 102 -9.78 11.90 5.08
C LYS A 102 -9.82 10.61 5.90
N ASN A 103 -9.07 10.56 7.00
CA ASN A 103 -9.03 9.38 7.85
C ASN A 103 -10.38 9.08 8.54
N LEU A 104 -11.09 10.10 8.97
CA LEU A 104 -12.44 9.90 9.51
C LEU A 104 -13.37 9.27 8.48
N GLU A 105 -13.31 9.73 7.23
CA GLU A 105 -14.13 9.17 6.16
C GLU A 105 -13.74 7.72 5.86
N PHE A 106 -12.44 7.41 5.79
CA PHE A 106 -11.96 6.04 5.64
C PHE A 106 -12.49 5.12 6.74
N GLN A 107 -12.39 5.55 8.00
CA GLN A 107 -12.87 4.78 9.14
C GLN A 107 -14.38 4.59 9.12
N ARG A 108 -15.14 5.62 8.69
CA ARG A 108 -16.60 5.52 8.53
C ARG A 108 -16.96 4.46 7.49
N ILE A 109 -16.36 4.51 6.29
CA ILE A 109 -16.63 3.55 5.22
C ILE A 109 -16.26 2.13 5.69
N LEU A 110 -15.09 1.95 6.28
CA LEU A 110 -14.64 0.64 6.78
C LEU A 110 -15.59 0.07 7.85
N ALA A 111 -16.11 0.91 8.74
CA ALA A 111 -17.03 0.48 9.79
C ALA A 111 -18.41 0.11 9.25
N GLU A 112 -18.89 0.82 8.22
CA GLU A 112 -20.21 0.60 7.63
C GLU A 112 -20.25 -0.60 6.67
N GLU A 113 -19.19 -0.82 5.89
CA GLU A 113 -19.15 -1.81 4.82
C GLU A 113 -18.35 -3.07 5.20
N GLY A 114 -17.48 -2.97 6.20
CA GLY A 114 -16.52 -4.04 6.51
C GLY A 114 -15.45 -4.20 5.42
N VAL A 115 -14.65 -5.22 5.55
CA VAL A 115 -13.68 -5.64 4.53
C VAL A 115 -13.44 -7.14 4.64
N ALA A 116 -13.30 -7.80 3.50
CA ALA A 116 -12.84 -9.18 3.41
C ALA A 116 -11.53 -9.24 2.63
N ALA A 117 -10.65 -10.15 3.01
CA ALA A 117 -9.42 -10.38 2.25
C ALA A 117 -9.71 -10.92 0.85
N TYR A 118 -8.85 -10.63 -0.11
CA TYR A 118 -8.93 -11.24 -1.43
C TYR A 118 -8.77 -12.77 -1.34
N PRO A 119 -9.64 -13.56 -1.99
CA PRO A 119 -9.53 -15.03 -1.96
C PRO A 119 -8.17 -15.56 -2.44
N GLY A 120 -7.60 -14.94 -3.48
CA GLY A 120 -6.27 -15.30 -3.98
C GLY A 120 -5.16 -15.02 -2.98
N SER A 121 -5.30 -13.97 -2.20
CA SER A 121 -4.33 -13.64 -1.14
C SER A 121 -4.42 -14.62 0.02
N LEU A 122 -5.62 -15.04 0.42
CA LEU A 122 -5.81 -16.10 1.41
C LEU A 122 -5.20 -17.43 0.94
N ALA A 123 -5.44 -17.81 -0.32
CA ALA A 123 -4.87 -19.04 -0.88
C ALA A 123 -3.33 -19.01 -0.87
N LEU A 124 -2.72 -17.87 -1.22
CA LEU A 124 -1.27 -17.73 -1.16
C LEU A 124 -0.74 -17.76 0.28
N LEU A 125 -1.40 -17.08 1.22
CA LEU A 125 -1.02 -17.11 2.64
C LEU A 125 -1.10 -18.53 3.21
N ASP A 126 -2.11 -19.33 2.83
CA ASP A 126 -2.26 -20.71 3.27
C ASP A 126 -1.13 -21.61 2.71
N ALA A 127 -0.78 -21.44 1.42
CA ALA A 127 0.33 -22.17 0.80
C ALA A 127 1.67 -21.82 1.46
N LEU A 128 1.94 -20.53 1.69
CA LEU A 128 3.17 -20.08 2.37
C LEU A 128 3.24 -20.60 3.81
N ALA A 129 2.12 -20.60 4.54
CA ALA A 129 2.05 -21.16 5.89
C ALA A 129 2.33 -22.66 5.91
N ALA A 130 1.77 -23.42 4.96
CA ALA A 130 2.02 -24.85 4.82
C ALA A 130 3.48 -25.16 4.48
N HIS A 131 4.14 -24.30 3.70
CA HIS A 131 5.57 -24.40 3.38
C HIS A 131 6.49 -23.93 4.53
N GLY A 132 5.96 -23.15 5.47
CA GLY A 132 6.75 -22.58 6.59
C GLY A 132 7.49 -21.28 6.22
N THR A 133 7.09 -20.62 5.16
CA THR A 133 7.68 -19.34 4.71
C THR A 133 7.24 -18.20 5.63
N SER A 134 8.19 -17.37 6.07
CA SER A 134 7.90 -16.21 6.90
C SER A 134 7.15 -15.13 6.12
N VAL A 135 6.15 -14.50 6.75
CA VAL A 135 5.36 -13.43 6.13
C VAL A 135 5.29 -12.19 7.00
N ALA A 136 5.23 -11.01 6.37
CA ALA A 136 4.99 -9.74 7.03
C ALA A 136 4.09 -8.83 6.21
N VAL A 137 3.45 -7.86 6.87
CA VAL A 137 2.72 -6.76 6.23
C VAL A 137 3.57 -5.50 6.26
N VAL A 138 3.58 -4.77 5.15
CA VAL A 138 4.23 -3.47 5.01
C VAL A 138 3.27 -2.47 4.36
N SER A 139 2.61 -1.65 5.16
CA SER A 139 1.61 -0.68 4.69
C SER A 139 2.00 0.75 5.05
N SER A 140 1.74 1.69 4.15
CA SER A 140 1.86 3.13 4.43
C SER A 140 0.70 3.66 5.29
N SER A 141 -0.35 2.87 5.47
CA SER A 141 -1.55 3.24 6.22
C SER A 141 -1.31 3.16 7.74
N ARG A 142 -1.80 4.15 8.46
CA ARG A 142 -1.87 4.11 9.94
C ARG A 142 -3.06 3.28 10.45
N ASN A 143 -3.90 2.76 9.55
CA ASN A 143 -5.07 1.95 9.89
C ASN A 143 -4.84 0.45 9.66
N ALA A 144 -3.60 0.02 9.39
CA ALA A 144 -3.30 -1.36 9.02
C ALA A 144 -3.81 -2.37 10.07
N ALA A 145 -3.63 -2.09 11.36
CA ALA A 145 -4.13 -2.97 12.42
C ALA A 145 -5.66 -3.12 12.39
N ASN A 146 -6.40 -2.03 12.16
CA ASN A 146 -7.87 -2.06 12.06
C ASN A 146 -8.34 -2.83 10.82
N VAL A 147 -7.65 -2.65 9.68
CA VAL A 147 -7.95 -3.36 8.43
C VAL A 147 -7.68 -4.86 8.58
N LEU A 148 -6.53 -5.23 9.15
CA LEU A 148 -6.20 -6.63 9.43
C LEU A 148 -7.22 -7.30 10.36
N ALA A 149 -7.65 -6.58 11.41
CA ALA A 149 -8.68 -7.09 12.32
C ALA A 149 -10.03 -7.26 11.62
N ALA A 150 -10.46 -6.28 10.82
CA ALA A 150 -11.71 -6.35 10.08
C ALA A 150 -11.72 -7.46 9.01
N ALA A 151 -10.56 -7.79 8.45
CA ALA A 151 -10.38 -8.83 7.43
C ALA A 151 -10.04 -10.22 8.02
N ASP A 152 -10.04 -10.37 9.36
CA ASP A 152 -9.67 -11.61 10.08
C ASP A 152 -8.26 -12.12 9.73
N LEU A 153 -7.31 -11.18 9.58
CA LEU A 153 -5.92 -11.46 9.21
C LEU A 153 -4.91 -11.22 10.34
N THR A 154 -5.34 -10.74 11.51
CA THR A 154 -4.43 -10.32 12.59
C THR A 154 -3.44 -11.42 12.98
N ASP A 155 -3.90 -12.65 13.15
CA ASP A 155 -3.08 -13.76 13.61
C ASP A 155 -2.19 -14.38 12.51
N ARG A 156 -2.34 -13.93 11.27
CA ARG A 156 -1.52 -14.41 10.13
C ARG A 156 -0.13 -13.78 10.10
N PHE A 157 0.07 -12.63 10.75
CA PHE A 157 1.29 -11.84 10.65
C PHE A 157 1.89 -11.51 12.02
N ARG A 158 3.12 -11.97 12.26
CA ARG A 158 3.89 -11.60 13.47
C ARG A 158 4.59 -10.26 13.32
N VAL A 159 4.83 -9.83 12.09
CA VAL A 159 5.50 -8.57 11.76
C VAL A 159 4.57 -7.73 10.91
N VAL A 160 4.27 -6.54 11.41
CA VAL A 160 3.53 -5.49 10.69
C VAL A 160 4.34 -4.20 10.80
N VAL A 161 4.77 -3.68 9.66
CA VAL A 161 5.40 -2.36 9.53
C VAL A 161 4.38 -1.45 8.88
N ASP A 162 3.69 -0.68 9.69
CA ASP A 162 2.63 0.22 9.26
C ASP A 162 3.03 1.69 9.37
N GLY A 163 2.14 2.60 8.98
CA GLY A 163 2.40 4.04 9.07
C GLY A 163 2.56 4.57 10.50
N VAL A 164 2.13 3.84 11.53
CA VAL A 164 2.36 4.22 12.94
C VAL A 164 3.80 3.89 13.30
N LYS A 165 4.22 2.65 13.03
CA LYS A 165 5.59 2.18 13.27
C LYS A 165 6.59 2.97 12.44
N ALA A 166 6.31 3.20 11.15
CA ALA A 166 7.17 3.98 10.27
C ALA A 166 7.41 5.41 10.83
N ALA A 167 6.36 6.07 11.31
CA ALA A 167 6.48 7.40 11.91
C ALA A 167 7.26 7.38 13.23
N ALA A 168 7.05 6.36 14.08
CA ALA A 168 7.73 6.23 15.36
C ALA A 168 9.25 5.97 15.20
N GLU A 169 9.64 5.25 14.14
CA GLU A 169 11.03 4.89 13.85
C GLU A 169 11.70 5.81 12.82
N GLY A 170 10.99 6.84 12.32
CA GLY A 170 11.52 7.78 11.32
C GLY A 170 11.84 7.12 9.98
N LEU A 171 11.11 6.06 9.61
CA LEU A 171 11.30 5.37 8.33
C LEU A 171 10.74 6.20 7.18
N ALA A 172 11.55 6.35 6.13
CA ALA A 172 11.11 7.04 4.92
C ALA A 172 9.95 6.29 4.24
N SER A 173 9.06 7.07 3.62
CA SER A 173 7.89 6.58 2.88
C SER A 173 8.31 5.93 1.55
N LYS A 174 7.52 5.00 1.02
CA LYS A 174 7.62 4.53 -0.37
C LYS A 174 7.63 5.76 -1.33
N PRO A 175 8.51 5.85 -2.33
CA PRO A 175 9.30 4.76 -2.92
C PRO A 175 10.64 4.42 -2.25
N GLU A 176 10.98 5.04 -1.12
CA GLU A 176 12.17 4.63 -0.36
C GLU A 176 11.97 3.22 0.24
N PRO A 177 13.02 2.37 0.28
CA PRO A 177 12.89 0.97 0.69
C PRO A 177 12.80 0.76 2.20
N ALA A 178 12.88 1.81 3.01
CA ALA A 178 13.11 1.73 4.45
C ALA A 178 12.10 0.85 5.20
N THR A 179 10.80 0.93 4.85
CA THR A 179 9.74 0.13 5.50
C THR A 179 9.85 -1.35 5.16
N TYR A 180 10.16 -1.70 3.91
CA TYR A 180 10.37 -3.09 3.49
C TYR A 180 11.64 -3.68 4.10
N LEU A 181 12.75 -2.91 4.12
CA LEU A 181 14.00 -3.33 4.77
C LEU A 181 13.81 -3.56 6.28
N ALA A 182 13.03 -2.69 6.95
CA ALA A 182 12.68 -2.88 8.36
C ALA A 182 11.89 -4.18 8.58
N ALA A 183 10.92 -4.51 7.73
CA ALA A 183 10.15 -5.74 7.82
C ALA A 183 11.04 -6.98 7.59
N ALA A 184 11.91 -6.97 6.59
CA ALA A 184 12.87 -8.05 6.33
C ALA A 184 13.81 -8.24 7.53
N HIS A 185 14.33 -7.15 8.11
CA HIS A 185 15.18 -7.19 9.30
C HIS A 185 14.44 -7.82 10.50
N LEU A 186 13.18 -7.43 10.74
CA LEU A 186 12.36 -7.99 11.83
C LEU A 186 12.07 -9.49 11.66
N LEU A 187 12.01 -9.97 10.42
CA LEU A 187 11.89 -11.40 10.11
C LEU A 187 13.24 -12.13 10.15
N GLY A 188 14.37 -11.42 10.26
CA GLY A 188 15.70 -12.01 10.11
C GLY A 188 15.99 -12.50 8.68
N ALA A 189 15.34 -11.94 7.68
CA ALA A 189 15.43 -12.37 6.30
C ALA A 189 16.37 -11.47 5.48
N ASP A 190 17.15 -12.10 4.59
CA ASP A 190 17.97 -11.40 3.61
C ASP A 190 17.05 -10.82 2.52
N PRO A 191 17.08 -9.51 2.20
CA PRO A 191 16.33 -8.93 1.12
C PRO A 191 16.48 -9.68 -0.21
N ALA A 192 17.68 -10.13 -0.57
CA ALA A 192 17.94 -10.89 -1.78
C ALA A 192 17.23 -12.27 -1.83
N LYS A 193 16.75 -12.76 -0.68
CA LYS A 193 15.96 -13.99 -0.52
C LYS A 193 14.53 -13.73 -0.07
N THR A 194 14.04 -12.52 -0.30
CA THR A 194 12.70 -12.08 0.13
C THR A 194 11.93 -11.57 -1.08
N VAL A 195 10.63 -11.87 -1.10
CA VAL A 195 9.68 -11.40 -2.10
C VAL A 195 8.96 -10.17 -1.56
N VAL A 196 8.73 -9.17 -2.41
CA VAL A 196 7.79 -8.06 -2.15
C VAL A 196 6.60 -8.22 -3.08
N ILE A 197 5.37 -8.09 -2.54
CA ILE A 197 4.12 -8.11 -3.31
C ILE A 197 3.40 -6.78 -3.09
N GLU A 198 3.11 -6.08 -4.19
CA GLU A 198 2.66 -4.69 -4.19
C GLU A 198 1.74 -4.37 -5.37
N ASP A 199 0.79 -3.45 -5.18
CA ASP A 199 -0.09 -2.96 -6.26
C ASP A 199 0.19 -1.51 -6.68
N ALA A 200 0.91 -0.74 -5.84
CA ALA A 200 1.24 0.65 -6.09
C ALA A 200 2.61 0.84 -6.74
N ILE A 201 2.72 1.78 -7.68
CA ILE A 201 3.98 2.12 -8.36
C ILE A 201 5.07 2.48 -7.36
N ALA A 202 4.73 3.28 -6.33
CA ALA A 202 5.69 3.70 -5.32
C ALA A 202 6.22 2.52 -4.49
N GLY A 203 5.37 1.54 -4.18
CA GLY A 203 5.76 0.38 -3.41
C GLY A 203 6.59 -0.62 -4.22
N VAL A 204 6.24 -0.85 -5.49
CA VAL A 204 7.08 -1.62 -6.43
C VAL A 204 8.47 -1.01 -6.54
N ALA A 205 8.55 0.32 -6.70
CA ALA A 205 9.84 1.03 -6.74
C ALA A 205 10.62 0.86 -5.43
N ALA A 206 9.96 0.89 -4.27
CA ALA A 206 10.58 0.63 -2.98
C ALA A 206 11.15 -0.79 -2.87
N GLY A 207 10.39 -1.80 -3.32
CA GLY A 207 10.87 -3.18 -3.42
C GLY A 207 12.11 -3.30 -4.30
N ARG A 208 12.09 -2.68 -5.47
CA ARG A 208 13.26 -2.66 -6.39
C ARG A 208 14.47 -1.95 -5.76
N ALA A 209 14.26 -0.78 -5.15
CA ALA A 209 15.34 0.00 -4.52
C ALA A 209 15.96 -0.74 -3.31
N GLY A 210 15.18 -1.57 -2.61
CA GLY A 210 15.63 -2.36 -1.47
C GLY A 210 16.46 -3.59 -1.83
N GLY A 211 16.63 -3.91 -3.12
CA GLY A 211 17.40 -5.08 -3.57
C GLY A 211 16.73 -6.40 -3.25
N PHE A 212 15.39 -6.41 -3.17
CA PHE A 212 14.63 -7.65 -2.92
C PHE A 212 14.76 -8.62 -4.09
N GLY A 213 14.80 -9.91 -3.76
CA GLY A 213 15.08 -10.99 -4.73
C GLY A 213 13.99 -11.17 -5.77
N LEU A 214 12.76 -10.77 -5.46
CA LEU A 214 11.63 -10.77 -6.37
C LEU A 214 10.64 -9.66 -5.98
N VAL A 215 10.19 -8.90 -6.96
CA VAL A 215 9.12 -7.90 -6.79
C VAL A 215 7.95 -8.30 -7.68
N VAL A 216 6.83 -8.64 -7.05
CA VAL A 216 5.58 -9.00 -7.72
C VAL A 216 4.65 -7.79 -7.71
N GLY A 217 4.27 -7.31 -8.89
CA GLY A 217 3.22 -6.30 -9.05
C GLY A 217 1.84 -6.96 -9.13
N VAL A 218 0.85 -6.41 -8.43
CA VAL A 218 -0.56 -6.80 -8.56
C VAL A 218 -1.30 -5.66 -9.25
N ASP A 219 -1.80 -5.87 -10.46
CA ASP A 219 -2.48 -4.79 -11.19
C ASP A 219 -3.92 -4.61 -10.67
N ARG A 220 -4.12 -3.57 -9.87
CA ARG A 220 -5.42 -3.11 -9.36
C ARG A 220 -5.90 -1.81 -10.00
N GLY A 221 -5.29 -1.43 -11.14
CA GLY A 221 -5.65 -0.23 -11.88
C GLY A 221 -4.49 0.72 -12.15
N ALA A 222 -3.34 0.52 -11.51
CA ALA A 222 -2.10 1.26 -11.81
C ALA A 222 -1.58 0.97 -13.24
N GLY A 223 -1.92 -0.21 -13.76
CA GLY A 223 -1.53 -0.69 -15.10
C GLY A 223 -0.26 -1.51 -15.07
N ALA A 224 -0.34 -2.71 -15.66
CA ALA A 224 0.78 -3.68 -15.68
C ALA A 224 2.08 -3.10 -16.24
N ASN A 225 1.99 -2.25 -17.28
CA ASN A 225 3.17 -1.60 -17.85
C ASN A 225 3.83 -0.61 -16.88
N ALA A 226 3.04 0.15 -16.11
CA ALA A 226 3.56 1.10 -15.13
C ALA A 226 4.25 0.37 -13.96
N LEU A 227 3.66 -0.71 -13.47
CA LEU A 227 4.27 -1.55 -12.43
C LEU A 227 5.58 -2.20 -12.92
N SER A 228 5.61 -2.71 -14.15
CA SER A 228 6.83 -3.26 -14.74
C SER A 228 7.93 -2.21 -14.89
N LEU A 229 7.59 -1.00 -15.34
CA LEU A 229 8.54 0.13 -15.45
C LEU A 229 9.06 0.59 -14.08
N ALA A 230 8.24 0.49 -13.03
CA ALA A 230 8.65 0.79 -11.66
C ALA A 230 9.58 -0.28 -11.06
N GLY A 231 9.69 -1.46 -11.69
CA GLY A 231 10.65 -2.50 -11.30
C GLY A 231 10.03 -3.82 -10.86
N ALA A 232 8.73 -4.07 -11.12
CA ALA A 232 8.15 -5.39 -10.90
C ALA A 232 8.77 -6.41 -11.87
N ASP A 233 9.24 -7.53 -11.34
CA ASP A 233 9.79 -8.65 -12.12
C ASP A 233 8.67 -9.44 -12.81
N VAL A 234 7.51 -9.51 -12.16
CA VAL A 234 6.29 -10.11 -12.71
C VAL A 234 5.09 -9.28 -12.28
N VAL A 235 4.10 -9.17 -13.16
CA VAL A 235 2.83 -8.52 -12.83
C VAL A 235 1.69 -9.52 -13.03
N VAL A 236 0.84 -9.63 -12.01
CA VAL A 236 -0.33 -10.50 -11.99
C VAL A 236 -1.60 -9.69 -11.72
N ALA A 237 -2.75 -10.20 -12.12
CA ALA A 237 -4.04 -9.59 -11.79
C ALA A 237 -4.59 -10.15 -10.45
N ASP A 238 -4.13 -11.33 -10.02
CA ASP A 238 -4.55 -11.99 -8.79
C ASP A 238 -3.43 -12.88 -8.25
N LEU A 239 -3.41 -13.11 -6.93
CA LEU A 239 -2.38 -13.90 -6.26
C LEU A 239 -2.66 -15.42 -6.26
N ALA A 240 -3.88 -15.87 -6.57
CA ALA A 240 -4.22 -17.30 -6.56
C ALA A 240 -3.27 -18.15 -7.43
N PRO A 241 -2.83 -17.74 -8.63
CA PRO A 241 -1.88 -18.52 -9.41
C PRO A 241 -0.52 -18.71 -8.73
N LEU A 242 -0.11 -17.78 -7.86
CA LEU A 242 1.16 -17.86 -7.12
C LEU A 242 1.10 -18.90 -5.98
N ALA A 243 -0.09 -19.21 -5.46
CA ALA A 243 -0.26 -20.23 -4.43
C ALA A 243 0.16 -21.62 -4.92
N ALA A 244 0.05 -21.89 -6.22
CA ALA A 244 0.49 -23.15 -6.82
C ALA A 244 2.00 -23.18 -7.12
N ALA A 245 2.70 -22.08 -6.87
CA ALA A 245 4.15 -21.91 -7.09
C ALA A 245 4.94 -21.82 -5.76
N VAL A 246 4.34 -22.27 -4.66
CA VAL A 246 4.95 -22.36 -3.31
C VAL A 246 5.46 -23.76 -3.02
#